data_8feddc2534a7e7762825c9d236519512
#
_entry.id   8feddc2534a7e7762825c9d236519512
#
_cell.length_a   1.000
_cell.length_b   1.000
_cell.length_c   1.000
_cell.angle_alpha   90.00
_cell.angle_beta   90.00
_cell.angle_gamma   90.00
#
_symmetry.space_group_name_H-M   'P 1'
#
loop_
_entity.id
_entity.type
_entity.pdbx_description
1 polymer ?
#
loop_
_entity_poly.entity_id
_entity_poly.type
_entity_poly.pdbx_seq_one_letter_code
_entity_poly.pdbx_strand_id
1 'polypeptide(L)'
;MAINLATHPLTIGASGPEVFKIQVLLWTPENKLVADGQLGPKTERAIADFQHQAGLVVTSKLDLPTFAAASKYKYVKDIPFFQQVQMPASKFHKTKIQTVTNTVNNYGTLLYYLAKYLEVDERILRAIVAVESAGLAPAKMVIRFENHHFVKYVPEAKDRFKFSPNKTWEGHEVLLDGVWTQCHTSQDVEWRVFNYAASINKTAAIQSISMGPGQMLGRNHRQLGYQTPEAMFDAILSSNRYGVLGMVDFIMNHSSLAKALRTNNCRDLALHYNGSGQVDKYAAWIEQAFNA
;
A
#
# COMPACT_ATOMS: atom_id res chain seq x y z
N MET A 1 -3.26 11.46 -16.32
CA MET A 1 -4.69 11.06 -16.49
C MET A 1 -4.76 9.56 -16.34
N ALA A 2 -5.65 9.06 -15.48
CA ALA A 2 -5.91 7.62 -15.43
C ALA A 2 -6.55 7.18 -16.77
N ILE A 3 -6.04 6.10 -17.34
CA ILE A 3 -6.58 5.53 -18.58
C ILE A 3 -7.94 4.89 -18.27
N ASN A 4 -8.96 5.23 -19.04
CA ASN A 4 -10.24 4.58 -18.90
C ASN A 4 -10.24 3.24 -19.65
N LEU A 5 -9.90 2.15 -18.97
CA LEU A 5 -9.83 0.80 -19.52
C LEU A 5 -11.18 0.27 -20.05
N ALA A 6 -12.31 0.89 -19.68
CA ALA A 6 -13.63 0.52 -20.18
C ALA A 6 -13.81 0.96 -21.65
N THR A 7 -13.24 2.11 -22.02
CA THR A 7 -13.36 2.68 -23.37
C THR A 7 -12.07 2.51 -24.19
N HIS A 8 -10.93 2.34 -23.54
CA HIS A 8 -9.62 2.24 -24.17
C HIS A 8 -8.83 1.06 -23.58
N PRO A 9 -9.14 -0.18 -23.97
CA PRO A 9 -8.33 -1.34 -23.59
C PRO A 9 -6.89 -1.20 -24.10
N LEU A 10 -5.92 -1.57 -23.26
CA LEU A 10 -4.51 -1.51 -23.63
C LEU A 10 -4.11 -2.79 -24.38
N THR A 11 -3.33 -2.61 -25.43
CA THR A 11 -2.79 -3.68 -26.29
C THR A 11 -1.27 -3.64 -26.30
N ILE A 12 -0.65 -4.61 -27.01
CA ILE A 12 0.81 -4.67 -27.20
C ILE A 12 1.34 -3.31 -27.68
N GLY A 13 2.46 -2.90 -27.09
CA GLY A 13 3.07 -1.58 -27.33
C GLY A 13 2.58 -0.48 -26.36
N ALA A 14 1.48 -0.72 -25.63
CA ALA A 14 1.06 0.21 -24.58
C ALA A 14 2.02 0.19 -23.39
N SER A 15 2.11 1.31 -22.69
CA SER A 15 2.89 1.42 -21.45
C SER A 15 2.13 2.23 -20.41
N GLY A 16 2.46 1.99 -19.14
CA GLY A 16 1.83 2.78 -18.10
C GLY A 16 1.64 2.06 -16.77
N PRO A 17 1.09 2.79 -15.74
CA PRO A 17 0.86 2.25 -14.41
C PRO A 17 -0.07 1.04 -14.41
N GLU A 18 -1.08 1.05 -15.27
CA GLU A 18 -2.02 -0.04 -15.39
C GLU A 18 -1.35 -1.30 -15.92
N VAL A 19 -0.42 -1.16 -16.89
CA VAL A 19 0.40 -2.29 -17.39
C VAL A 19 1.31 -2.81 -16.28
N PHE A 20 1.97 -1.92 -15.57
CA PHE A 20 2.81 -2.31 -14.45
C PHE A 20 2.00 -3.08 -13.39
N LYS A 21 0.84 -2.56 -12.99
CA LYS A 21 -0.04 -3.19 -12.01
C LYS A 21 -0.48 -4.59 -12.46
N ILE A 22 -0.90 -4.73 -13.70
CA ILE A 22 -1.32 -6.04 -14.22
C ILE A 22 -0.15 -7.03 -14.28
N GLN A 23 1.06 -6.59 -14.64
CA GLN A 23 2.25 -7.44 -14.62
C GLN A 23 2.56 -7.97 -13.22
N VAL A 24 2.44 -7.12 -12.19
CA VAL A 24 2.58 -7.54 -10.78
C VAL A 24 1.50 -8.54 -10.40
N LEU A 25 0.23 -8.30 -10.80
CA LEU A 25 -0.90 -9.16 -10.48
C LEU A 25 -0.84 -10.52 -11.15
N LEU A 26 -0.36 -10.58 -12.39
CA LEU A 26 -0.32 -11.80 -13.21
C LEU A 26 1.02 -12.54 -13.13
N TRP A 27 1.97 -12.05 -12.36
CA TRP A 27 3.24 -12.74 -12.21
C TRP A 27 3.08 -14.12 -11.56
N THR A 28 3.72 -15.12 -12.14
CA THR A 28 3.88 -16.47 -11.57
C THR A 28 5.33 -16.95 -11.73
N PRO A 29 5.78 -17.95 -10.96
CA PRO A 29 7.10 -18.56 -11.14
C PRO A 29 7.34 -19.10 -12.56
N GLU A 30 6.27 -19.50 -13.25
CA GLU A 30 6.31 -20.07 -14.59
C GLU A 30 6.44 -18.99 -15.67
N ASN A 31 5.65 -17.91 -15.60
CA ASN A 31 5.64 -16.86 -16.60
C ASN A 31 6.78 -15.85 -16.44
N LYS A 32 7.28 -15.68 -15.21
CA LYS A 32 8.39 -14.78 -14.88
C LYS A 32 8.23 -13.39 -15.51
N LEU A 33 7.04 -12.82 -15.40
CA LEU A 33 6.78 -11.47 -15.92
C LEU A 33 7.72 -10.45 -15.28
N VAL A 34 8.26 -9.57 -16.08
CA VAL A 34 8.98 -8.39 -15.59
C VAL A 34 7.97 -7.25 -15.49
N ALA A 35 7.81 -6.70 -14.28
CA ALA A 35 6.97 -5.53 -14.06
C ALA A 35 7.75 -4.27 -14.47
N ASP A 36 7.78 -4.01 -15.77
CA ASP A 36 8.48 -2.88 -16.41
C ASP A 36 7.51 -1.80 -16.93
N GLY A 37 6.21 -2.03 -16.78
CA GLY A 37 5.18 -1.14 -17.29
C GLY A 37 5.03 -1.14 -18.81
N GLN A 38 5.66 -2.10 -19.53
CA GLN A 38 5.56 -2.24 -20.98
C GLN A 38 4.71 -3.46 -21.34
N LEU A 39 3.65 -3.28 -22.11
CA LEU A 39 2.80 -4.37 -22.58
C LEU A 39 3.46 -5.03 -23.81
N GLY A 40 4.39 -5.92 -23.54
CA GLY A 40 5.05 -6.74 -24.54
C GLY A 40 4.38 -8.11 -24.72
N PRO A 41 4.90 -8.97 -25.62
CA PRO A 41 4.31 -10.27 -25.94
C PRO A 41 4.16 -11.21 -24.73
N LYS A 42 5.07 -11.15 -23.76
CA LYS A 42 4.95 -11.94 -22.52
C LYS A 42 3.77 -11.48 -21.65
N THR A 43 3.60 -10.16 -21.53
CA THR A 43 2.49 -9.57 -20.77
C THR A 43 1.16 -9.86 -21.45
N GLU A 44 1.09 -9.71 -22.76
CA GLU A 44 -0.10 -10.05 -23.57
C GLU A 44 -0.52 -11.52 -23.38
N ARG A 45 0.44 -12.45 -23.45
CA ARG A 45 0.17 -13.88 -23.20
C ARG A 45 -0.34 -14.12 -21.78
N ALA A 46 0.30 -13.51 -20.77
CA ALA A 46 -0.15 -13.67 -19.39
C ALA A 46 -1.56 -13.11 -19.17
N ILE A 47 -1.93 -12.03 -19.86
CA ILE A 47 -3.30 -11.49 -19.85
C ILE A 47 -4.27 -12.53 -20.46
N ALA A 48 -3.95 -13.10 -21.63
CA ALA A 48 -4.78 -14.11 -22.28
C ALA A 48 -4.96 -15.36 -21.41
N ASP A 49 -3.88 -15.87 -20.84
CA ASP A 49 -3.89 -17.04 -19.94
C ASP A 49 -4.75 -16.77 -18.70
N PHE A 50 -4.61 -15.58 -18.12
CA PHE A 50 -5.44 -15.17 -16.98
C PHE A 50 -6.92 -15.05 -17.37
N GLN A 51 -7.24 -14.40 -18.48
CA GLN A 51 -8.63 -14.28 -18.98
C GLN A 51 -9.27 -15.66 -19.14
N HIS A 52 -8.54 -16.60 -19.73
CA HIS A 52 -9.01 -17.98 -19.88
C HIS A 52 -9.26 -18.66 -18.51
N GLN A 53 -8.32 -18.56 -17.58
CA GLN A 53 -8.44 -19.14 -16.22
C GLN A 53 -9.55 -18.52 -15.39
N ALA A 54 -9.79 -17.21 -15.57
CA ALA A 54 -10.83 -16.46 -14.88
C ALA A 54 -12.22 -16.59 -15.53
N GLY A 55 -12.36 -17.35 -16.62
CA GLY A 55 -13.61 -17.50 -17.34
C GLY A 55 -14.07 -16.21 -18.05
N LEU A 56 -13.15 -15.32 -18.37
CA LEU A 56 -13.41 -14.11 -19.13
C LEU A 56 -13.30 -14.37 -20.63
N VAL A 57 -13.85 -13.44 -21.43
CA VAL A 57 -13.58 -13.44 -22.88
C VAL A 57 -12.09 -13.21 -23.10
N VAL A 58 -11.44 -14.11 -23.83
CA VAL A 58 -10.01 -14.01 -24.12
C VAL A 58 -9.79 -12.99 -25.23
N THR A 59 -9.50 -11.75 -24.85
CA THR A 59 -9.24 -10.64 -25.77
C THR A 59 -7.74 -10.37 -25.95
N SER A 60 -6.90 -10.93 -25.08
CA SER A 60 -5.46 -10.61 -24.94
C SER A 60 -5.19 -9.12 -24.65
N LYS A 61 -6.23 -8.33 -24.36
CA LYS A 61 -6.15 -6.91 -24.04
C LYS A 61 -6.29 -6.69 -22.54
N LEU A 62 -5.61 -5.68 -22.02
CA LEU A 62 -5.88 -5.20 -20.68
C LEU A 62 -7.09 -4.28 -20.72
N ASP A 63 -8.24 -4.85 -20.46
CA ASP A 63 -9.52 -4.17 -20.35
C ASP A 63 -10.00 -4.09 -18.89
N LEU A 64 -11.08 -3.35 -18.67
CA LEU A 64 -11.63 -3.17 -17.32
C LEU A 64 -12.08 -4.49 -16.66
N PRO A 65 -12.76 -5.43 -17.34
CA PRO A 65 -13.09 -6.74 -16.77
C PRO A 65 -11.85 -7.52 -16.33
N THR A 66 -10.82 -7.56 -17.16
CA THR A 66 -9.55 -8.23 -16.85
C THR A 66 -8.88 -7.61 -15.63
N PHE A 67 -8.75 -6.28 -15.61
CA PHE A 67 -8.12 -5.57 -14.49
C PHE A 67 -8.90 -5.75 -13.19
N ALA A 68 -10.23 -5.67 -13.25
CA ALA A 68 -11.09 -5.87 -12.09
C ALA A 68 -11.04 -7.31 -11.56
N ALA A 69 -10.99 -8.30 -12.46
CA ALA A 69 -10.85 -9.70 -12.08
C ALA A 69 -9.47 -9.97 -11.47
N ALA A 70 -8.39 -9.50 -12.10
CA ALA A 70 -7.02 -9.67 -11.59
C ALA A 70 -6.83 -9.02 -10.23
N SER A 71 -7.46 -7.86 -9.98
CA SER A 71 -7.43 -7.18 -8.69
C SER A 71 -8.15 -7.94 -7.56
N LYS A 72 -9.03 -8.89 -7.90
CA LYS A 72 -9.72 -9.78 -6.95
C LYS A 72 -8.96 -11.10 -6.72
N TYR A 73 -8.05 -11.44 -7.61
CA TYR A 73 -7.36 -12.72 -7.57
C TYR A 73 -6.23 -12.69 -6.54
N LYS A 74 -6.23 -13.65 -5.61
CA LYS A 74 -5.22 -13.85 -4.56
C LYS A 74 -3.87 -14.39 -5.09
N TYR A 75 -3.45 -14.07 -6.30
CA TYR A 75 -2.31 -14.70 -6.95
C TYR A 75 -0.94 -14.20 -6.53
N VAL A 76 -0.86 -13.11 -5.79
CA VAL A 76 0.44 -12.60 -5.34
C VAL A 76 0.76 -13.18 -3.96
N LYS A 77 0.77 -14.51 -3.86
CA LYS A 77 1.55 -15.17 -2.82
C LYS A 77 3.00 -15.14 -3.27
N ASP A 78 3.81 -14.39 -2.50
CA ASP A 78 5.27 -14.46 -2.52
C ASP A 78 5.91 -14.51 -3.91
N ILE A 79 6.11 -13.34 -4.51
CA ILE A 79 6.91 -13.23 -5.72
C ILE A 79 8.39 -13.36 -5.29
N PRO A 80 9.03 -14.54 -5.43
CA PRO A 80 10.42 -14.74 -4.98
C PRO A 80 11.40 -13.78 -5.67
N PHE A 81 11.05 -13.33 -6.88
CA PHE A 81 11.83 -12.38 -7.67
C PHE A 81 12.06 -11.04 -6.93
N PHE A 82 11.10 -10.60 -6.11
CA PHE A 82 11.24 -9.36 -5.34
C PHE A 82 11.91 -9.56 -3.96
N GLN A 83 12.23 -10.79 -3.59
CA GLN A 83 12.84 -11.11 -2.30
C GLN A 83 14.37 -11.18 -2.35
N GLN A 84 15.02 -11.11 -3.52
CA GLN A 84 16.42 -11.48 -3.70
C GLN A 84 17.40 -10.36 -4.02
N VAL A 85 17.11 -9.11 -3.71
CA VAL A 85 18.19 -8.11 -3.70
C VAL A 85 18.85 -8.17 -2.31
N GLN A 86 19.80 -9.07 -2.14
CA GLN A 86 20.70 -9.03 -0.99
C GLN A 86 21.64 -7.85 -1.15
N MET A 87 21.38 -6.78 -0.44
CA MET A 87 22.40 -5.76 -0.24
C MET A 87 23.47 -6.31 0.70
N PRO A 88 24.76 -6.09 0.42
CA PRO A 88 25.81 -6.46 1.34
C PRO A 88 25.56 -5.80 2.68
N ALA A 89 25.74 -6.53 3.77
CA ALA A 89 25.63 -6.02 5.12
C ALA A 89 26.59 -4.83 5.28
N SER A 90 26.11 -3.63 5.07
CA SER A 90 26.93 -2.44 5.25
C SER A 90 27.04 -2.16 6.74
N LYS A 91 28.23 -1.71 7.18
CA LYS A 91 28.60 -1.45 8.57
C LYS A 91 27.87 -0.27 9.22
N PHE A 92 26.56 -0.15 9.05
CA PHE A 92 25.83 1.05 9.40
C PHE A 92 25.08 0.95 10.74
N HIS A 93 25.04 2.05 11.48
CA HIS A 93 24.49 2.17 12.84
C HIS A 93 22.97 1.98 12.95
N LYS A 94 22.68 1.19 13.74
CA LYS A 94 21.72 0.51 14.60
C LYS A 94 20.22 0.63 14.46
N THR A 95 19.51 1.55 13.83
CA THR A 95 18.02 1.45 13.86
C THR A 95 17.32 1.84 12.55
N LYS A 96 17.70 2.92 11.91
CA LYS A 96 17.04 3.36 10.68
C LYS A 96 17.60 2.73 9.41
N ILE A 97 18.85 2.38 9.44
CA ILE A 97 19.51 1.66 8.35
C ILE A 97 19.03 0.22 8.26
N GLN A 98 18.70 -0.40 9.39
CA GLN A 98 18.02 -1.69 9.37
C GLN A 98 16.67 -1.60 8.65
N THR A 99 15.94 -0.51 8.82
CA THR A 99 14.67 -0.31 8.10
C THR A 99 14.87 -0.13 6.59
N VAL A 100 15.91 0.57 6.17
CA VAL A 100 16.28 0.69 4.75
C VAL A 100 16.70 -0.67 4.17
N THR A 101 17.55 -1.41 4.88
CA THR A 101 17.97 -2.76 4.46
C THR A 101 16.76 -3.70 4.33
N ASN A 102 15.85 -3.69 5.30
CA ASN A 102 14.62 -4.48 5.25
C ASN A 102 13.74 -4.06 4.06
N THR A 103 13.66 -2.76 3.78
CA THR A 103 12.90 -2.22 2.64
C THR A 103 13.48 -2.72 1.32
N VAL A 104 14.79 -2.68 1.16
CA VAL A 104 15.47 -3.20 -0.05
C VAL A 104 15.24 -4.70 -0.19
N ASN A 105 15.40 -5.46 0.89
CA ASN A 105 15.21 -6.92 0.86
C ASN A 105 13.76 -7.31 0.50
N ASN A 106 12.77 -6.58 1.02
CA ASN A 106 11.36 -6.91 0.83
C ASN A 106 10.75 -6.31 -0.43
N TYR A 107 11.20 -5.12 -0.84
CA TYR A 107 10.55 -4.32 -1.88
C TYR A 107 11.51 -3.75 -2.94
N GLY A 108 12.83 -3.95 -2.81
CA GLY A 108 13.84 -3.25 -3.63
C GLY A 108 13.59 -3.34 -5.13
N THR A 109 13.31 -4.54 -5.66
CA THR A 109 13.03 -4.69 -7.09
C THR A 109 11.73 -3.97 -7.49
N LEU A 110 10.68 -4.02 -6.66
CA LEU A 110 9.44 -3.28 -6.90
C LEU A 110 9.71 -1.77 -6.93
N LEU A 111 10.46 -1.25 -5.95
CA LEU A 111 10.80 0.16 -5.84
C LEU A 111 11.69 0.63 -6.99
N TYR A 112 12.64 -0.18 -7.40
CA TYR A 112 13.50 0.09 -8.57
C TYR A 112 12.68 0.28 -9.84
N TYR A 113 11.76 -0.64 -10.15
CA TYR A 113 10.93 -0.53 -11.35
C TYR A 113 9.91 0.60 -11.25
N LEU A 114 9.34 0.85 -10.05
CA LEU A 114 8.46 1.99 -9.82
C LEU A 114 9.21 3.32 -10.03
N ALA A 115 10.41 3.45 -9.48
CA ALA A 115 11.23 4.64 -9.63
C ALA A 115 11.56 4.93 -11.09
N LYS A 116 11.99 3.89 -11.82
CA LYS A 116 12.27 3.98 -13.25
C LYS A 116 11.03 4.39 -14.06
N TYR A 117 9.88 3.81 -13.72
CA TYR A 117 8.62 4.13 -14.38
C TYR A 117 8.15 5.57 -14.11
N LEU A 118 8.31 6.04 -12.85
CA LEU A 118 7.88 7.37 -12.41
C LEU A 118 8.90 8.47 -12.70
N GLU A 119 10.08 8.09 -13.22
CA GLU A 119 11.22 8.99 -13.45
C GLU A 119 11.64 9.73 -12.17
N VAL A 120 11.75 9.01 -11.05
CA VAL A 120 12.18 9.53 -9.76
C VAL A 120 13.40 8.77 -9.24
N ASP A 121 14.10 9.34 -8.27
CA ASP A 121 15.20 8.66 -7.59
C ASP A 121 14.64 7.49 -6.76
N GLU A 122 15.14 6.28 -6.97
CA GLU A 122 14.71 5.08 -6.22
C GLU A 122 14.92 5.25 -4.71
N ARG A 123 15.96 5.96 -4.31
CA ARG A 123 16.27 6.19 -2.90
C ARG A 123 15.16 6.91 -2.15
N ILE A 124 14.44 7.85 -2.82
CA ILE A 124 13.35 8.58 -2.16
C ILE A 124 12.10 7.69 -1.95
N LEU A 125 11.80 6.80 -2.91
CA LEU A 125 10.73 5.81 -2.73
C LEU A 125 11.09 4.82 -1.61
N ARG A 126 12.32 4.34 -1.60
CA ARG A 126 12.86 3.48 -0.56
C ARG A 126 12.78 4.14 0.82
N ALA A 127 13.18 5.42 0.90
CA ALA A 127 13.18 6.18 2.14
C ALA A 127 11.78 6.31 2.74
N ILE A 128 10.79 6.67 1.93
CA ILE A 128 9.42 6.84 2.44
C ILE A 128 8.80 5.51 2.87
N VAL A 129 9.03 4.42 2.13
CA VAL A 129 8.59 3.07 2.56
C VAL A 129 9.31 2.65 3.85
N ALA A 130 10.61 2.91 3.96
CA ALA A 130 11.38 2.57 5.17
C ALA A 130 10.88 3.32 6.41
N VAL A 131 10.51 4.58 6.26
CA VAL A 131 10.01 5.41 7.37
C VAL A 131 8.62 4.97 7.81
N GLU A 132 7.72 4.69 6.87
CA GLU A 132 6.32 4.37 7.16
C GLU A 132 6.11 2.93 7.63
N SER A 133 6.91 1.98 7.15
CA SER A 133 6.72 0.54 7.42
C SER A 133 7.81 -0.09 8.28
N ALA A 134 8.83 0.67 8.67
CA ALA A 134 10.08 0.13 9.21
C ALA A 134 10.74 -0.91 8.25
N GLY A 135 10.37 -0.89 6.97
CA GLY A 135 10.84 -1.84 5.96
C GLY A 135 10.35 -3.27 6.17
N LEU A 136 9.38 -3.48 7.05
CA LEU A 136 8.89 -4.80 7.39
C LEU A 136 7.88 -5.30 6.35
N ALA A 137 7.96 -6.59 6.04
CA ALA A 137 6.94 -7.35 5.33
C ALA A 137 6.43 -8.47 6.24
N PRO A 138 5.70 -8.13 7.32
CA PRO A 138 5.24 -9.13 8.26
C PRO A 138 4.28 -10.10 7.59
N ALA A 139 4.25 -11.34 8.07
CA ALA A 139 3.31 -12.37 7.60
C ALA A 139 1.84 -11.96 7.79
N LYS A 140 1.58 -11.09 8.77
CA LYS A 140 0.27 -10.51 9.04
C LYS A 140 0.31 -9.01 8.74
N MET A 141 -0.68 -8.51 8.01
CA MET A 141 -0.80 -7.09 7.69
C MET A 141 -0.78 -6.24 8.97
N VAL A 142 0.06 -5.21 8.99
CA VAL A 142 0.08 -4.21 10.07
C VAL A 142 -1.11 -3.28 9.88
N ILE A 143 -1.87 -3.07 10.95
CA ILE A 143 -2.98 -2.13 10.99
C ILE A 143 -2.87 -1.19 12.19
N ARG A 144 -3.54 -0.05 12.10
CA ARG A 144 -3.79 0.88 13.21
C ARG A 144 -5.24 1.31 13.15
N PHE A 145 -5.98 1.07 14.22
CA PHE A 145 -7.40 1.39 14.30
C PHE A 145 -7.63 2.78 14.85
N GLU A 146 -8.43 3.60 14.17
CA GLU A 146 -8.70 4.98 14.53
C GLU A 146 -10.13 5.12 15.07
N ASN A 147 -10.30 5.10 16.39
CA ASN A 147 -11.60 5.15 17.07
C ASN A 147 -12.46 6.32 16.62
N HIS A 148 -11.86 7.51 16.46
CA HIS A 148 -12.58 8.72 16.05
C HIS A 148 -13.16 8.62 14.65
N HIS A 149 -12.53 7.84 13.75
CA HIS A 149 -13.10 7.55 12.44
C HIS A 149 -14.27 6.58 12.56
N PHE A 150 -14.13 5.52 13.37
CA PHE A 150 -15.18 4.53 13.53
C PHE A 150 -16.45 5.13 14.13
N VAL A 151 -16.32 5.91 15.20
CA VAL A 151 -17.46 6.61 15.84
C VAL A 151 -18.13 7.60 14.88
N LYS A 152 -17.38 8.20 13.95
CA LYS A 152 -17.96 9.06 12.92
C LYS A 152 -18.88 8.29 11.96
N TYR A 153 -18.54 7.04 11.63
CA TYR A 153 -19.34 6.18 10.74
C TYR A 153 -20.44 5.43 11.49
N VAL A 154 -20.23 5.17 12.78
CA VAL A 154 -21.11 4.39 13.67
C VAL A 154 -21.32 5.16 14.98
N PRO A 155 -22.10 6.27 14.95
CA PRO A 155 -22.26 7.16 16.14
C PRO A 155 -22.80 6.45 17.37
N GLU A 156 -23.61 5.41 17.19
CA GLU A 156 -24.16 4.58 18.27
C GLU A 156 -23.10 3.76 19.02
N ALA A 157 -21.90 3.62 18.46
CA ALA A 157 -20.78 2.94 19.13
C ALA A 157 -19.96 3.84 20.06
N LYS A 158 -20.29 5.15 20.17
CA LYS A 158 -19.49 6.13 20.91
C LYS A 158 -19.19 5.74 22.37
N ASP A 159 -20.09 5.04 23.03
CA ASP A 159 -19.93 4.65 24.43
C ASP A 159 -19.00 3.43 24.60
N ARG A 160 -18.53 2.85 23.50
CA ARG A 160 -17.63 1.69 23.45
C ARG A 160 -16.26 2.01 22.88
N PHE A 161 -16.09 3.18 22.25
CA PHE A 161 -14.86 3.62 21.59
C PHE A 161 -14.49 5.02 22.07
N LYS A 162 -13.47 5.13 22.90
CA LYS A 162 -12.98 6.42 23.43
C LYS A 162 -11.83 6.97 22.61
N PHE A 163 -11.70 8.27 22.59
CA PHE A 163 -10.57 9.05 22.12
C PHE A 163 -10.61 10.45 22.75
N SER A 164 -9.47 11.15 22.71
CA SER A 164 -9.39 12.51 23.28
C SER A 164 -10.19 13.51 22.45
N PRO A 165 -11.12 14.29 23.02
CA PRO A 165 -11.97 15.22 22.27
C PRO A 165 -11.19 16.27 21.48
N ASN A 166 -10.10 16.78 22.08
CA ASN A 166 -9.29 17.86 21.53
C ASN A 166 -8.12 17.37 20.67
N LYS A 167 -7.77 16.07 20.77
CA LYS A 167 -6.70 15.41 20.05
C LYS A 167 -7.18 14.03 19.64
N THR A 168 -7.95 13.96 18.58
CA THR A 168 -8.66 12.75 18.18
C THR A 168 -7.76 11.54 17.89
N TRP A 169 -6.44 11.75 17.76
CA TRP A 169 -5.42 10.71 17.57
C TRP A 169 -4.82 10.18 18.89
N GLU A 170 -5.26 10.70 20.05
CA GLU A 170 -4.81 10.28 21.39
C GLU A 170 -5.96 9.66 22.19
N GLY A 171 -5.60 8.93 23.25
CA GLY A 171 -6.55 8.40 24.22
C GLY A 171 -7.50 7.33 23.67
N HIS A 172 -7.05 6.54 22.69
CA HIS A 172 -7.86 5.49 22.12
C HIS A 172 -7.99 4.30 23.06
N GLU A 173 -9.20 4.04 23.50
CA GLU A 173 -9.58 2.85 24.29
C GLU A 173 -10.86 2.25 23.71
N VAL A 174 -10.99 0.94 23.81
CA VAL A 174 -12.17 0.20 23.36
C VAL A 174 -12.65 -0.73 24.45
N LEU A 175 -13.95 -0.78 24.67
CA LEU A 175 -14.59 -1.67 25.63
C LEU A 175 -14.69 -3.08 25.02
N LEU A 176 -13.68 -3.92 25.28
CA LEU A 176 -13.64 -5.31 24.85
C LEU A 176 -13.97 -6.23 26.03
N ASP A 177 -14.97 -7.09 25.86
CA ASP A 177 -15.39 -8.06 26.87
C ASP A 177 -15.66 -7.42 28.25
N GLY A 178 -16.21 -6.20 28.26
CA GLY A 178 -16.49 -5.43 29.47
C GLY A 178 -15.28 -4.71 30.09
N VAL A 179 -14.11 -4.77 29.47
CA VAL A 179 -12.87 -4.15 29.97
C VAL A 179 -12.37 -3.08 29.00
N TRP A 180 -12.07 -1.89 29.52
CA TRP A 180 -11.44 -0.83 28.74
C TRP A 180 -10.01 -1.23 28.34
N THR A 181 -9.78 -1.42 27.08
CA THR A 181 -8.50 -1.87 26.49
C THR A 181 -7.87 -0.70 25.73
N GLN A 182 -6.65 -0.31 26.11
CA GLN A 182 -5.91 0.74 25.42
C GLN A 182 -5.48 0.23 24.03
N CYS A 183 -5.82 0.98 22.99
CA CYS A 183 -5.38 0.73 21.61
C CYS A 183 -3.88 1.05 21.42
N HIS A 184 -3.33 0.65 20.29
CA HIS A 184 -1.96 0.96 19.85
C HIS A 184 -0.83 0.41 20.73
N THR A 185 -1.12 -0.58 21.56
CA THR A 185 -0.11 -1.23 22.41
C THR A 185 0.57 -2.39 21.72
N SER A 186 -0.12 -3.09 20.82
CA SER A 186 0.42 -4.18 20.00
C SER A 186 -0.46 -4.46 18.79
N GLN A 187 0.08 -5.16 17.79
CA GLN A 187 -0.70 -5.59 16.63
C GLN A 187 -1.82 -6.58 17.00
N ASP A 188 -1.64 -7.38 18.02
CA ASP A 188 -2.71 -8.28 18.49
C ASP A 188 -3.89 -7.49 19.06
N VAL A 189 -3.62 -6.40 19.80
CA VAL A 189 -4.68 -5.49 20.28
C VAL A 189 -5.34 -4.80 19.10
N GLU A 190 -4.59 -4.28 18.11
CA GLU A 190 -5.16 -3.65 16.92
C GLU A 190 -6.12 -4.59 16.19
N TRP A 191 -5.73 -5.84 15.98
CA TRP A 191 -6.59 -6.82 15.32
C TRP A 191 -7.80 -7.23 16.16
N ARG A 192 -7.68 -7.31 17.49
CA ARG A 192 -8.83 -7.55 18.37
C ARG A 192 -9.84 -6.40 18.30
N VAL A 193 -9.35 -5.15 18.36
CA VAL A 193 -10.18 -3.95 18.23
C VAL A 193 -10.87 -3.91 16.87
N PHE A 194 -10.12 -4.16 15.79
CA PHE A 194 -10.65 -4.22 14.43
C PHE A 194 -11.75 -5.29 14.29
N ASN A 195 -11.50 -6.51 14.77
CA ASN A 195 -12.47 -7.60 14.70
C ASN A 195 -13.74 -7.27 15.47
N TYR A 196 -13.62 -6.66 16.63
CA TYR A 196 -14.76 -6.20 17.41
C TYR A 196 -15.55 -5.11 16.67
N ALA A 197 -14.88 -4.09 16.14
CA ALA A 197 -15.51 -3.06 15.34
C ALA A 197 -16.17 -3.64 14.07
N ALA A 198 -15.51 -4.59 13.41
CA ALA A 198 -16.04 -5.27 12.22
C ALA A 198 -17.28 -6.13 12.51
N SER A 199 -17.42 -6.67 13.73
CA SER A 199 -18.65 -7.35 14.16
C SER A 199 -19.84 -6.38 14.30
N ILE A 200 -19.59 -5.10 14.50
CA ILE A 200 -20.61 -4.05 14.55
C ILE A 200 -20.91 -3.55 13.14
N ASN A 201 -19.86 -3.12 12.41
CA ASN A 201 -19.97 -2.65 11.04
C ASN A 201 -18.64 -2.87 10.31
N LYS A 202 -18.56 -3.88 9.45
CA LYS A 202 -17.34 -4.28 8.76
C LYS A 202 -16.79 -3.17 7.84
N THR A 203 -17.63 -2.55 7.05
CA THR A 203 -17.23 -1.48 6.13
C THR A 203 -16.67 -0.29 6.88
N ALA A 204 -17.37 0.17 7.91
CA ALA A 204 -16.92 1.26 8.77
C ALA A 204 -15.60 0.93 9.49
N ALA A 205 -15.44 -0.32 9.97
CA ALA A 205 -14.20 -0.77 10.60
C ALA A 205 -13.02 -0.69 9.63
N ILE A 206 -13.20 -1.18 8.39
CA ILE A 206 -12.15 -1.11 7.35
C ILE A 206 -11.83 0.35 6.99
N GLN A 207 -12.83 1.21 6.86
CA GLN A 207 -12.61 2.64 6.60
C GLN A 207 -11.88 3.36 7.73
N SER A 208 -11.86 2.77 8.93
CA SER A 208 -11.29 3.34 10.14
C SER A 208 -9.91 2.81 10.52
N ILE A 209 -9.31 1.99 9.67
CA ILE A 209 -7.92 1.52 9.87
C ILE A 209 -6.98 2.14 8.85
N SER A 210 -5.76 2.41 9.31
CA SER A 210 -4.58 2.49 8.46
C SER A 210 -4.03 1.09 8.26
N MET A 211 -3.58 0.73 7.05
CA MET A 211 -3.18 -0.64 6.74
C MET A 211 -1.96 -0.74 5.83
N GLY A 212 -1.21 -1.81 6.04
CA GLY A 212 -0.05 -2.19 5.23
C GLY A 212 1.16 -1.27 5.35
N PRO A 213 2.17 -1.45 4.50
CA PRO A 213 3.44 -0.71 4.55
C PRO A 213 3.28 0.81 4.43
N GLY A 214 2.33 1.28 3.64
CA GLY A 214 2.06 2.71 3.45
C GLY A 214 1.11 3.30 4.48
N GLN A 215 0.65 2.52 5.47
CA GLN A 215 -0.34 2.94 6.46
C GLN A 215 -1.54 3.69 5.83
N MET A 216 -2.05 3.14 4.71
CA MET A 216 -3.13 3.76 3.94
C MET A 216 -4.46 3.60 4.66
N LEU A 217 -5.16 4.71 4.91
CA LEU A 217 -6.52 4.68 5.49
C LEU A 217 -7.52 4.03 4.54
N GLY A 218 -8.30 3.09 5.06
CA GLY A 218 -9.31 2.35 4.27
C GLY A 218 -10.36 3.25 3.60
N ARG A 219 -10.65 4.42 4.19
CA ARG A 219 -11.53 5.43 3.57
C ARG A 219 -10.99 6.00 2.25
N ASN A 220 -9.68 5.89 2.01
CA ASN A 220 -9.04 6.40 0.79
C ASN A 220 -9.12 5.42 -0.38
N HIS A 221 -9.84 4.31 -0.24
CA HIS A 221 -9.93 3.24 -1.24
C HIS A 221 -10.18 3.73 -2.67
N ARG A 222 -11.10 4.72 -2.85
CA ARG A 222 -11.41 5.25 -4.18
C ARG A 222 -10.24 6.01 -4.81
N GLN A 223 -9.47 6.75 -3.99
CA GLN A 223 -8.29 7.47 -4.46
C GLN A 223 -7.19 6.51 -4.92
N LEU A 224 -7.17 5.29 -4.35
CA LEU A 224 -6.24 4.22 -4.71
C LEU A 224 -6.80 3.27 -5.79
N GLY A 225 -7.92 3.63 -6.43
CA GLY A 225 -8.51 2.88 -7.53
C GLY A 225 -9.35 1.66 -7.14
N TYR A 226 -9.61 1.45 -5.84
CA TYR A 226 -10.49 0.37 -5.39
C TYR A 226 -11.95 0.79 -5.37
N GLN A 227 -12.83 -0.11 -5.78
CA GLN A 227 -14.28 0.16 -5.80
C GLN A 227 -14.88 0.21 -4.40
N THR A 228 -14.37 -0.61 -3.47
CA THR A 228 -14.86 -0.71 -2.10
C THR A 228 -13.71 -0.74 -1.10
N PRO A 229 -13.94 -0.35 0.17
CA PRO A 229 -12.92 -0.51 1.23
C PRO A 229 -12.51 -1.97 1.42
N GLU A 230 -13.44 -2.91 1.26
CA GLU A 230 -13.21 -4.35 1.37
C GLU A 230 -12.24 -4.84 0.29
N ALA A 231 -12.41 -4.37 -0.97
CA ALA A 231 -11.50 -4.73 -2.05
C ALA A 231 -10.07 -4.24 -1.79
N MET A 232 -9.92 -3.04 -1.23
CA MET A 232 -8.62 -2.51 -0.81
C MET A 232 -8.03 -3.34 0.34
N PHE A 233 -8.84 -3.64 1.36
CA PHE A 233 -8.43 -4.42 2.52
C PHE A 233 -7.96 -5.81 2.10
N ASP A 234 -8.74 -6.53 1.30
CA ASP A 234 -8.43 -7.87 0.83
C ASP A 234 -7.15 -7.89 -0.03
N ALA A 235 -6.95 -6.88 -0.87
CA ALA A 235 -5.73 -6.75 -1.67
C ALA A 235 -4.50 -6.59 -0.76
N ILE A 236 -4.50 -5.62 0.15
CA ILE A 236 -3.35 -5.36 1.04
C ILE A 236 -3.13 -6.53 2.01
N LEU A 237 -4.22 -7.18 2.47
CA LEU A 237 -4.14 -8.38 3.30
C LEU A 237 -3.47 -9.54 2.56
N SER A 238 -3.71 -9.65 1.24
CA SER A 238 -3.12 -10.71 0.42
C SER A 238 -1.63 -10.52 0.17
N SER A 239 -1.16 -9.27 0.07
CA SER A 239 0.26 -8.95 -0.08
C SER A 239 0.57 -7.50 0.31
N ASN A 240 1.61 -7.32 1.11
CA ASN A 240 2.15 -6.00 1.48
C ASN A 240 2.56 -5.14 0.27
N ARG A 241 2.80 -5.75 -0.89
CA ARG A 241 3.12 -5.02 -2.14
C ARG A 241 1.99 -4.12 -2.60
N TYR A 242 0.74 -4.54 -2.39
CA TYR A 242 -0.40 -3.67 -2.69
C TYR A 242 -0.42 -2.43 -1.79
N GLY A 243 0.06 -2.55 -0.55
CA GLY A 243 0.25 -1.40 0.33
C GLY A 243 1.31 -0.43 -0.19
N VAL A 244 2.44 -0.95 -0.71
CA VAL A 244 3.49 -0.12 -1.35
C VAL A 244 2.98 0.54 -2.63
N LEU A 245 2.29 -0.21 -3.49
CA LEU A 245 1.67 0.34 -4.71
C LEU A 245 0.65 1.42 -4.37
N GLY A 246 -0.21 1.16 -3.38
CA GLY A 246 -1.21 2.14 -2.91
C GLY A 246 -0.57 3.41 -2.36
N MET A 247 0.52 3.29 -1.62
CA MET A 247 1.29 4.45 -1.14
C MET A 247 1.81 5.29 -2.31
N VAL A 248 2.39 4.65 -3.31
CA VAL A 248 2.92 5.35 -4.49
C VAL A 248 1.78 6.00 -5.29
N ASP A 249 0.66 5.30 -5.50
CA ASP A 249 -0.52 5.87 -6.14
C ASP A 249 -1.07 7.08 -5.36
N PHE A 250 -1.12 7.00 -4.04
CA PHE A 250 -1.53 8.12 -3.19
C PHE A 250 -0.62 9.33 -3.39
N ILE A 251 0.69 9.12 -3.35
CA ILE A 251 1.68 10.19 -3.56
C ILE A 251 1.51 10.82 -4.96
N MET A 252 1.38 9.99 -5.99
CA MET A 252 1.28 10.47 -7.37
C MET A 252 -0.04 11.16 -7.70
N ASN A 253 -1.12 10.83 -6.98
CA ASN A 253 -2.40 11.49 -7.12
C ASN A 253 -2.51 12.85 -6.39
N HIS A 254 -1.50 13.20 -5.57
CA HIS A 254 -1.42 14.49 -4.89
C HIS A 254 -0.29 15.33 -5.50
N SER A 255 -0.63 16.42 -6.16
CA SER A 255 0.33 17.26 -6.92
C SER A 255 1.53 17.72 -6.08
N SER A 256 1.29 18.14 -4.83
CA SER A 256 2.36 18.56 -3.90
C SER A 256 3.28 17.40 -3.53
N LEU A 257 2.73 16.21 -3.25
CA LEU A 257 3.52 15.02 -2.94
C LEU A 257 4.29 14.52 -4.17
N ALA A 258 3.65 14.48 -5.34
CA ALA A 258 4.30 14.08 -6.58
C ALA A 258 5.46 15.03 -6.94
N LYS A 259 5.28 16.34 -6.73
CA LYS A 259 6.37 17.33 -6.87
C LYS A 259 7.49 17.06 -5.88
N ALA A 260 7.17 16.90 -4.59
CA ALA A 260 8.16 16.65 -3.54
C ALA A 260 8.94 15.35 -3.81
N LEU A 261 8.28 14.30 -4.28
CA LEU A 261 8.94 13.06 -4.68
C LEU A 261 9.94 13.27 -5.83
N ARG A 262 9.54 13.97 -6.90
CA ARG A 262 10.41 14.26 -8.07
C ARG A 262 11.58 15.16 -7.75
N THR A 263 11.46 16.02 -6.75
CA THR A 263 12.52 16.96 -6.34
C THR A 263 13.31 16.48 -5.13
N ASN A 264 13.06 15.25 -4.64
CA ASN A 264 13.67 14.68 -3.44
C ASN A 264 13.49 15.59 -2.21
N ASN A 265 12.39 16.32 -2.12
CA ASN A 265 12.14 17.25 -1.03
C ASN A 265 11.54 16.50 0.18
N CYS A 266 12.41 16.04 1.07
CA CYS A 266 12.03 15.27 2.25
C CYS A 266 11.08 16.04 3.20
N ARG A 267 11.23 17.39 3.27
CA ARG A 267 10.37 18.21 4.14
C ARG A 267 8.95 18.31 3.61
N ASP A 268 8.78 18.56 2.32
CA ASP A 268 7.46 18.60 1.69
C ASP A 268 6.81 17.21 1.69
N LEU A 269 7.58 16.14 1.49
CA LEU A 269 7.07 14.77 1.65
C LEU A 269 6.53 14.56 3.06
N ALA A 270 7.30 14.92 4.11
CA ALA A 270 6.85 14.80 5.49
C ALA A 270 5.59 15.64 5.76
N LEU A 271 5.57 16.89 5.31
CA LEU A 271 4.45 17.81 5.52
C LEU A 271 3.16 17.28 4.88
N HIS A 272 3.22 16.86 3.63
CA HIS A 272 2.02 16.49 2.87
C HIS A 272 1.59 15.03 3.06
N TYR A 273 2.50 14.15 3.50
CA TYR A 273 2.19 12.75 3.75
C TYR A 273 1.76 12.51 5.22
N ASN A 274 2.53 13.04 6.18
CA ASN A 274 2.30 12.82 7.61
C ASN A 274 1.53 13.97 8.28
N GLY A 275 1.33 15.09 7.60
CA GLY A 275 0.69 16.29 8.14
C GLY A 275 1.63 17.19 8.94
N SER A 276 1.10 18.32 9.43
CA SER A 276 1.90 19.40 10.01
C SER A 276 2.44 19.12 11.44
N GLY A 277 1.98 18.05 12.11
CA GLY A 277 2.22 17.85 13.54
C GLY A 277 3.67 17.52 13.94
N GLN A 278 4.46 16.87 13.03
CA GLN A 278 5.82 16.41 13.31
C GLN A 278 6.73 16.49 12.07
N VAL A 279 6.57 17.54 11.27
CA VAL A 279 7.25 17.68 9.96
C VAL A 279 8.76 17.53 10.07
N ASP A 280 9.40 18.24 10.98
CA ASP A 280 10.87 18.24 11.11
C ASP A 280 11.40 16.84 11.49
N LYS A 281 10.68 16.12 12.32
CA LYS A 281 11.05 14.76 12.73
C LYS A 281 10.94 13.78 11.56
N TYR A 282 9.83 13.78 10.82
CA TYR A 282 9.63 12.89 9.68
C TYR A 282 10.55 13.28 8.52
N ALA A 283 10.75 14.57 8.26
CA ALA A 283 11.71 15.03 7.25
C ALA A 283 13.13 14.53 7.52
N ALA A 284 13.61 14.66 8.78
CA ALA A 284 14.91 14.15 9.17
C ALA A 284 15.01 12.61 9.02
N TRP A 285 13.93 11.89 9.26
CA TRP A 285 13.90 10.44 9.09
C TRP A 285 13.94 10.02 7.61
N ILE A 286 13.18 10.71 6.76
CA ILE A 286 13.19 10.46 5.30
C ILE A 286 14.58 10.79 4.74
N GLU A 287 15.18 11.92 5.15
CA GLU A 287 16.51 12.33 4.69
C GLU A 287 17.60 11.33 5.11
N GLN A 288 17.58 10.85 6.36
CA GLN A 288 18.51 9.81 6.82
C GLN A 288 18.35 8.51 6.01
N ALA A 289 17.11 8.11 5.73
CA ALA A 289 16.84 6.91 4.94
C ALA A 289 17.19 7.09 3.45
N PHE A 290 17.05 8.31 2.91
CA PHE A 290 17.43 8.66 1.55
C PHE A 290 18.94 8.61 1.33
N ASN A 291 19.71 9.03 2.33
CA ASN A 291 21.17 9.05 2.28
C ASN A 291 21.83 7.71 2.72
N ALA A 292 21.04 6.74 3.15
CA ALA A 292 21.52 5.40 3.51
C ALA A 292 21.58 4.49 2.28
#